data_28f5f2e1edc1034bc82133cbdfa375e0
#
_entry.id   28f5f2e1edc1034bc82133cbdfa375e0
#
_cell.length_a   1.000
_cell.length_b   1.000
_cell.length_c   1.000
_cell.angle_alpha   90.00
_cell.angle_beta   90.00
_cell.angle_gamma   90.00
#
_symmetry.space_group_name_H-M   'P 1'
#
loop_
_entity.id
_entity.type
_entity.pdbx_description
1 polymer ?
#
loop_
_entity_poly.entity_id
_entity_poly.type
_entity_poly.pdbx_seq_one_letter_code
_entity_poly.pdbx_strand_id
1 'polypeptide(L)'
;MGITEIKSHSELVSKIKNLENSYLLLYKSGADNSDCALKNLTVASKKIEDTNVFFADVTKVRDIHTIYNISSAPSLLEFNNDSYINVVKGCQDDKYYSALFENAMYTAQAKKDGKRLKSVIVYSTPTCSWCTTLKSYLKNNNIRFREIDVSKDQNAAEAMVKKSGQQGVPQMEVDGQIVVGFDKGKINQMLEIKA
;
A
#
# COMPACT_ATOMS: atom_id res chain seq x y z
N MET A 1 -1.14 20.83 -3.34
CA MET A 1 -2.11 20.70 -4.47
C MET A 1 -3.41 20.07 -3.94
N GLY A 2 -4.54 20.27 -4.59
CA GLY A 2 -5.83 19.68 -4.20
C GLY A 2 -6.11 18.43 -5.01
N ILE A 3 -7.10 17.67 -4.58
CA ILE A 3 -7.63 16.54 -5.35
C ILE A 3 -8.44 17.05 -6.56
N THR A 4 -8.37 16.34 -7.70
CA THR A 4 -9.02 16.74 -8.97
C THR A 4 -10.23 15.87 -9.26
N GLU A 5 -11.36 16.46 -9.61
CA GLU A 5 -12.56 15.74 -10.04
C GLU A 5 -12.36 15.16 -11.45
N ILE A 6 -12.81 13.92 -11.65
CA ILE A 6 -12.83 13.20 -12.93
C ILE A 6 -14.27 12.97 -13.35
N LYS A 7 -14.58 13.29 -14.61
CA LYS A 7 -15.95 13.21 -15.16
C LYS A 7 -16.18 12.05 -16.13
N SER A 8 -15.11 11.34 -16.54
CA SER A 8 -15.19 10.18 -17.43
C SER A 8 -13.95 9.31 -17.34
N HIS A 9 -14.02 8.06 -17.81
CA HIS A 9 -12.85 7.20 -17.92
C HIS A 9 -11.81 7.77 -18.91
N SER A 10 -12.24 8.35 -20.03
CA SER A 10 -11.32 8.96 -21.00
C SER A 10 -10.53 10.13 -20.40
N GLU A 11 -11.17 10.94 -19.56
CA GLU A 11 -10.49 12.00 -18.81
C GLU A 11 -9.48 11.43 -17.81
N LEU A 12 -9.87 10.37 -17.06
CA LEU A 12 -8.95 9.68 -16.15
C LEU A 12 -7.69 9.23 -16.88
N VAL A 13 -7.85 8.46 -17.97
CA VAL A 13 -6.71 7.94 -18.77
C VAL A 13 -5.82 9.06 -19.25
N SER A 14 -6.39 10.16 -19.72
CA SER A 14 -5.61 11.35 -20.15
C SER A 14 -4.83 11.98 -18.99
N LYS A 15 -5.43 12.05 -17.80
CA LYS A 15 -4.83 12.69 -16.61
C LYS A 15 -3.74 11.84 -15.97
N ILE A 16 -3.90 10.52 -15.93
CA ILE A 16 -2.91 9.62 -15.32
C ILE A 16 -1.75 9.27 -16.27
N LYS A 17 -1.87 9.59 -17.55
CA LYS A 17 -0.84 9.33 -18.55
C LYS A 17 0.50 9.95 -18.16
N ASN A 18 1.56 9.14 -18.18
CA ASN A 18 2.93 9.50 -17.78
C ASN A 18 3.11 9.83 -16.28
N LEU A 19 2.12 9.54 -15.44
CA LEU A 19 2.28 9.62 -13.99
C LEU A 19 2.76 8.29 -13.44
N GLU A 20 3.87 8.29 -12.68
CA GLU A 20 4.40 7.07 -12.10
C GLU A 20 3.42 6.45 -11.09
N ASN A 21 2.84 7.28 -10.22
CA ASN A 21 1.81 6.86 -9.26
C ASN A 21 0.63 7.81 -9.30
N SER A 22 -0.58 7.26 -9.35
CA SER A 22 -1.81 8.05 -9.26
C SER A 22 -2.92 7.28 -8.55
N TYR A 23 -3.86 8.02 -7.99
CA TYR A 23 -4.92 7.48 -7.12
C TYR A 23 -6.26 8.05 -7.53
N LEU A 24 -7.28 7.20 -7.65
CA LEU A 24 -8.65 7.62 -7.93
C LEU A 24 -9.60 7.12 -6.86
N LEU A 25 -10.24 8.03 -6.13
CA LEU A 25 -11.34 7.69 -5.22
C LEU A 25 -12.66 7.64 -6.00
N LEU A 26 -13.26 6.49 -6.09
CA LEU A 26 -14.66 6.33 -6.45
C LEU A 26 -15.50 6.49 -5.18
N TYR A 27 -16.35 7.51 -5.14
CA TYR A 27 -17.20 7.79 -3.98
C TYR A 27 -18.66 8.00 -4.41
N LYS A 28 -19.57 7.87 -3.46
CA LYS A 28 -21.00 8.17 -3.65
C LYS A 28 -21.33 9.37 -2.76
N SER A 29 -21.64 10.53 -3.35
CA SER A 29 -21.99 11.74 -2.60
C SER A 29 -23.19 11.52 -1.68
N GLY A 30 -23.11 12.06 -0.46
CA GLY A 30 -24.16 11.93 0.56
C GLY A 30 -24.20 10.57 1.26
N ALA A 31 -23.19 9.71 1.07
CA ALA A 31 -23.01 8.49 1.85
C ALA A 31 -21.88 8.69 2.89
N ASP A 32 -22.16 8.55 4.19
CA ASP A 32 -21.25 8.85 5.29
C ASP A 32 -19.84 8.27 5.12
N ASN A 33 -19.75 6.99 4.73
CA ASN A 33 -18.47 6.33 4.47
C ASN A 33 -17.69 6.94 3.30
N SER A 34 -18.41 7.40 2.26
CA SER A 34 -17.80 8.03 1.09
C SER A 34 -17.32 9.43 1.39
N ASP A 35 -18.11 10.20 2.14
CA ASP A 35 -17.76 11.55 2.56
C ASP A 35 -16.58 11.51 3.55
N CYS A 36 -16.55 10.51 4.46
CA CYS A 36 -15.41 10.21 5.31
C CYS A 36 -14.13 9.96 4.48
N ALA A 37 -14.19 9.08 3.49
CA ALA A 37 -13.03 8.74 2.66
C ALA A 37 -12.52 9.95 1.88
N LEU A 38 -13.42 10.74 1.27
CA LEU A 38 -13.07 11.93 0.51
C LEU A 38 -12.40 13.00 1.41
N LYS A 39 -12.93 13.21 2.61
CA LYS A 39 -12.37 14.15 3.60
C LYS A 39 -10.96 13.72 4.01
N ASN A 40 -10.77 12.48 4.42
CA ASN A 40 -9.48 11.97 4.89
C ASN A 40 -8.43 11.94 3.78
N LEU A 41 -8.82 11.53 2.57
CA LEU A 41 -7.96 11.57 1.39
C LEU A 41 -7.51 13.00 1.05
N THR A 42 -8.44 13.97 1.14
CA THR A 42 -8.14 15.38 0.91
C THR A 42 -7.15 15.92 1.94
N VAL A 43 -7.28 15.52 3.21
CA VAL A 43 -6.33 15.91 4.27
C VAL A 43 -4.95 15.33 3.99
N ALA A 44 -4.86 14.06 3.63
CA ALA A 44 -3.60 13.38 3.34
C ALA A 44 -2.89 13.98 2.11
N SER A 45 -3.64 14.27 1.03
CA SER A 45 -3.08 14.84 -0.20
C SER A 45 -2.52 16.26 -0.04
N LYS A 46 -2.97 17.00 0.97
CA LYS A 46 -2.43 18.34 1.30
C LYS A 46 -1.12 18.27 2.08
N LYS A 47 -0.85 17.16 2.77
CA LYS A 47 0.35 16.98 3.59
C LYS A 47 1.56 16.53 2.77
N ILE A 48 1.33 15.94 1.60
CA ILE A 48 2.36 15.33 0.77
C ILE A 48 2.32 15.98 -0.60
N GLU A 49 3.38 16.67 -0.96
CA GLU A 49 3.55 17.27 -2.28
C GLU A 49 3.69 16.20 -3.36
N ASP A 50 3.39 16.55 -4.62
CA ASP A 50 3.53 15.67 -5.80
C ASP A 50 2.69 14.39 -5.79
N THR A 51 1.59 14.35 -5.01
CA THR A 51 0.62 13.27 -5.09
C THR A 51 -0.45 13.55 -6.15
N ASN A 52 -0.62 12.62 -7.10
CA ASN A 52 -1.63 12.70 -8.14
C ASN A 52 -2.91 12.03 -7.68
N VAL A 53 -3.80 12.79 -7.05
CA VAL A 53 -5.03 12.28 -6.45
C VAL A 53 -6.26 12.83 -7.18
N PHE A 54 -7.12 11.91 -7.59
CA PHE A 54 -8.35 12.18 -8.29
C PHE A 54 -9.56 11.62 -7.53
N PHE A 55 -10.74 12.12 -7.83
CA PHE A 55 -12.00 11.57 -7.32
C PHE A 55 -13.09 11.60 -8.38
N ALA A 56 -14.03 10.67 -8.32
CA ALA A 56 -15.20 10.63 -9.19
C ALA A 56 -16.44 10.19 -8.41
N ASP A 57 -17.54 10.91 -8.60
CA ASP A 57 -18.84 10.56 -8.03
C ASP A 57 -19.52 9.49 -8.90
N VAL A 58 -19.66 8.29 -8.37
CA VAL A 58 -20.26 7.16 -9.10
C VAL A 58 -21.73 7.35 -9.44
N THR A 59 -22.41 8.34 -8.88
CA THR A 59 -23.77 8.71 -9.24
C THR A 59 -23.82 9.47 -10.57
N LYS A 60 -22.73 10.16 -10.92
CA LYS A 60 -22.58 10.97 -12.15
C LYS A 60 -21.71 10.27 -13.20
N VAL A 61 -20.64 9.61 -12.77
CA VAL A 61 -19.63 8.96 -13.62
C VAL A 61 -19.81 7.43 -13.50
N ARG A 62 -20.41 6.81 -14.52
CA ARG A 62 -20.83 5.39 -14.49
C ARG A 62 -19.96 4.46 -15.31
N ASP A 63 -18.99 4.95 -16.05
CA ASP A 63 -18.11 4.16 -16.92
C ASP A 63 -16.93 3.56 -16.15
N ILE A 64 -16.34 4.29 -15.21
CA ILE A 64 -15.10 3.92 -14.54
C ILE A 64 -15.27 2.65 -13.68
N HIS A 65 -16.28 2.61 -12.81
CA HIS A 65 -16.47 1.47 -11.91
C HIS A 65 -16.74 0.16 -12.66
N THR A 66 -17.39 0.23 -13.82
CA THR A 66 -17.64 -0.93 -14.68
C THR A 66 -16.35 -1.44 -15.31
N ILE A 67 -15.50 -0.55 -15.84
CA ILE A 67 -14.23 -0.90 -16.50
C ILE A 67 -13.28 -1.59 -15.52
N TYR A 68 -13.18 -1.10 -14.29
CA TYR A 68 -12.29 -1.68 -13.26
C TYR A 68 -12.97 -2.72 -12.38
N ASN A 69 -14.21 -3.13 -12.70
CA ASN A 69 -14.99 -4.12 -11.94
C ASN A 69 -15.13 -3.77 -10.45
N ILE A 70 -15.42 -2.50 -10.14
CA ILE A 70 -15.59 -2.02 -8.77
C ILE A 70 -17.08 -2.02 -8.42
N SER A 71 -17.45 -2.79 -7.40
CA SER A 71 -18.85 -3.00 -6.99
C SER A 71 -19.28 -2.20 -5.75
N SER A 72 -18.36 -1.47 -5.11
CA SER A 72 -18.64 -0.74 -3.87
C SER A 72 -17.99 0.65 -3.86
N ALA A 73 -18.62 1.60 -3.16
CA ALA A 73 -18.06 2.91 -2.84
C ALA A 73 -18.13 3.14 -1.32
N PRO A 74 -17.10 3.77 -0.70
CA PRO A 74 -15.91 4.31 -1.34
C PRO A 74 -14.90 3.22 -1.70
N SER A 75 -14.17 3.42 -2.81
CA SER A 75 -13.05 2.58 -3.23
C SER A 75 -11.95 3.45 -3.83
N LEU A 76 -10.73 3.37 -3.28
CA LEU A 76 -9.55 4.04 -3.81
C LEU A 76 -8.81 3.10 -4.74
N LEU A 77 -8.76 3.43 -6.02
CA LEU A 77 -8.00 2.72 -7.04
C LEU A 77 -6.58 3.27 -7.10
N GLU A 78 -5.60 2.39 -7.18
CA GLU A 78 -4.18 2.72 -7.30
C GLU A 78 -3.70 2.39 -8.71
N PHE A 79 -2.94 3.30 -9.31
CA PHE A 79 -2.35 3.14 -10.64
C PHE A 79 -0.83 3.34 -10.56
N ASN A 80 -0.10 2.56 -11.34
CA ASN A 80 1.33 2.73 -11.55
C ASN A 80 1.62 2.68 -13.06
N ASN A 81 2.24 3.74 -13.61
CA ASN A 81 2.47 3.90 -15.04
C ASN A 81 1.22 3.57 -15.87
N ASP A 82 0.11 4.24 -15.58
CA ASP A 82 -1.19 4.11 -16.25
C ASP A 82 -1.91 2.77 -16.01
N SER A 83 -1.26 1.80 -15.38
CA SER A 83 -1.84 0.48 -15.11
C SER A 83 -2.52 0.43 -13.75
N TYR A 84 -3.77 -0.04 -13.72
CA TYR A 84 -4.46 -0.33 -12.47
C TYR A 84 -3.77 -1.49 -11.74
N ILE A 85 -3.41 -1.29 -10.46
CA ILE A 85 -2.64 -2.25 -9.68
C ILE A 85 -3.35 -2.76 -8.42
N ASN A 86 -4.18 -1.93 -7.78
CA ASN A 86 -4.79 -2.28 -6.50
C ASN A 86 -6.05 -1.45 -6.20
N VAL A 87 -6.86 -1.93 -5.25
CA VAL A 87 -8.01 -1.20 -4.71
C VAL A 87 -8.06 -1.29 -3.18
N VAL A 88 -8.24 -0.13 -2.53
CA VAL A 88 -8.52 -0.02 -1.09
C VAL A 88 -9.98 0.31 -0.90
N LYS A 89 -10.73 -0.57 -0.22
CA LYS A 89 -12.18 -0.41 -0.01
C LYS A 89 -12.48 0.24 1.34
N GLY A 90 -13.57 0.98 1.38
CA GLY A 90 -14.07 1.63 2.60
C GLY A 90 -13.35 2.94 2.94
N CYS A 91 -13.79 3.61 4.02
CA CYS A 91 -13.13 4.79 4.54
C CYS A 91 -11.88 4.37 5.34
N GLN A 92 -10.73 4.92 4.98
CA GLN A 92 -9.49 4.85 5.75
C GLN A 92 -9.21 6.20 6.41
N ASP A 93 -8.37 6.22 7.44
CA ASP A 93 -7.96 7.48 8.06
C ASP A 93 -6.90 8.23 7.23
N ASP A 94 -6.65 9.48 7.57
CA ASP A 94 -5.67 10.32 6.87
C ASP A 94 -4.25 9.83 7.03
N LYS A 95 -3.93 9.12 8.12
CA LYS A 95 -2.60 8.51 8.35
C LYS A 95 -2.35 7.35 7.40
N TYR A 96 -3.38 6.52 7.16
CA TYR A 96 -3.29 5.44 6.19
C TYR A 96 -2.98 5.98 4.78
N TYR A 97 -3.75 6.99 4.32
CA TYR A 97 -3.54 7.58 3.01
C TYR A 97 -2.17 8.28 2.90
N SER A 98 -1.73 8.98 3.96
CA SER A 98 -0.40 9.60 3.99
C SER A 98 0.71 8.56 3.86
N ALA A 99 0.64 7.47 4.62
CA ALA A 99 1.61 6.37 4.53
C ALA A 99 1.63 5.71 3.15
N LEU A 100 0.46 5.57 2.50
CA LEU A 100 0.34 5.05 1.14
C LEU A 100 1.11 5.95 0.14
N PHE A 101 0.91 7.26 0.19
CA PHE A 101 1.56 8.23 -0.70
C PHE A 101 3.07 8.31 -0.46
N GLU A 102 3.51 8.41 0.79
CA GLU A 102 4.93 8.41 1.16
C GLU A 102 5.64 7.15 0.67
N ASN A 103 4.98 5.99 0.76
CA ASN A 103 5.54 4.74 0.27
C ASN A 103 5.74 4.75 -1.26
N ALA A 104 4.79 5.26 -2.00
CA ALA A 104 4.88 5.39 -3.44
C ALA A 104 6.01 6.34 -3.86
N MET A 105 6.12 7.51 -3.21
CA MET A 105 7.20 8.48 -3.46
C MET A 105 8.57 7.91 -3.16
N TYR A 106 8.74 7.23 -2.03
CA TYR A 106 10.00 6.57 -1.67
C TYR A 106 10.39 5.53 -2.73
N THR A 107 9.43 4.74 -3.20
CA THR A 107 9.64 3.73 -4.24
C THR A 107 10.05 4.36 -5.57
N ALA A 108 9.39 5.44 -5.97
CA ALA A 108 9.70 6.19 -7.17
C ALA A 108 11.12 6.79 -7.11
N GLN A 109 11.47 7.42 -5.98
CA GLN A 109 12.80 8.01 -5.80
C GLN A 109 13.90 6.95 -5.82
N ALA A 110 13.70 5.82 -5.14
CA ALA A 110 14.68 4.74 -5.13
C ALA A 110 14.92 4.14 -6.53
N LYS A 111 13.88 4.05 -7.38
CA LYS A 111 14.02 3.63 -8.78
C LYS A 111 14.86 4.64 -9.58
N LYS A 112 14.60 5.95 -9.42
CA LYS A 112 15.38 7.02 -10.06
C LYS A 112 16.85 6.99 -9.66
N ASP A 113 17.12 6.68 -8.39
CA ASP A 113 18.48 6.56 -7.84
C ASP A 113 19.15 5.21 -8.22
N GLY A 114 18.51 4.37 -9.04
CA GLY A 114 19.01 3.06 -9.42
C GLY A 114 19.08 2.06 -8.26
N LYS A 115 18.46 2.35 -7.13
CA LYS A 115 18.40 1.46 -5.97
C LYS A 115 17.35 0.39 -6.19
N ARG A 116 17.77 -0.88 -6.21
CA ARG A 116 16.84 -2.01 -6.18
C ARG A 116 16.19 -2.09 -4.80
N LEU A 117 14.91 -1.72 -4.71
CA LEU A 117 14.13 -1.92 -3.50
C LEU A 117 13.84 -3.41 -3.33
N LYS A 118 14.18 -3.94 -2.16
CA LYS A 118 13.85 -5.30 -1.77
C LYS A 118 12.40 -5.35 -1.28
N SER A 119 11.66 -6.37 -1.73
CA SER A 119 10.32 -6.65 -1.21
C SER A 119 10.47 -7.33 0.15
N VAL A 120 10.04 -6.65 1.21
CA VAL A 120 10.12 -7.17 2.58
C VAL A 120 8.73 -7.41 3.14
N ILE A 121 8.45 -8.66 3.56
CA ILE A 121 7.21 -9.07 4.21
C ILE A 121 7.55 -9.61 5.60
N VAL A 122 6.80 -9.18 6.60
CA VAL A 122 6.91 -9.69 7.98
C VAL A 122 5.62 -10.43 8.33
N TYR A 123 5.72 -11.72 8.57
CA TYR A 123 4.63 -12.54 9.10
C TYR A 123 4.66 -12.48 10.63
N SER A 124 3.55 -12.09 11.23
CA SER A 124 3.46 -11.80 12.67
C SER A 124 2.13 -12.21 13.27
N THR A 125 2.04 -12.13 14.59
CA THR A 125 0.78 -12.14 15.34
C THR A 125 0.76 -11.00 16.35
N PRO A 126 -0.42 -10.51 16.82
CA PRO A 126 -0.52 -9.37 17.71
C PRO A 126 0.20 -9.52 19.05
N THR A 127 0.29 -10.75 19.58
CA THR A 127 0.87 -11.04 20.89
C THR A 127 2.35 -11.45 20.85
N CYS A 128 2.97 -11.43 19.68
CA CYS A 128 4.35 -11.87 19.49
C CYS A 128 5.36 -10.75 19.82
N SER A 129 6.07 -10.87 20.93
CA SER A 129 7.11 -9.92 21.38
C SER A 129 8.30 -9.86 20.41
N TRP A 130 8.75 -11.01 19.90
CA TRP A 130 9.83 -11.06 18.92
C TRP A 130 9.46 -10.44 17.56
N CYS A 131 8.19 -10.50 17.19
CA CYS A 131 7.69 -9.81 16.01
C CYS A 131 7.79 -8.28 16.19
N THR A 132 7.49 -7.79 17.38
CA THR A 132 7.63 -6.36 17.71
C THR A 132 9.10 -5.94 17.66
N THR A 133 10.02 -6.77 18.18
CA THR A 133 11.45 -6.53 18.11
C THR A 133 11.97 -6.46 16.67
N LEU A 134 11.57 -7.43 15.83
CA LEU A 134 11.91 -7.44 14.40
C LEU A 134 11.40 -6.17 13.69
N LYS A 135 10.13 -5.83 13.88
CA LYS A 135 9.53 -4.64 13.25
C LYS A 135 10.23 -3.34 13.69
N SER A 136 10.57 -3.22 14.96
CA SER A 136 11.32 -2.07 15.49
C SER A 136 12.71 -2.00 14.88
N TYR A 137 13.40 -3.14 14.77
CA TYR A 137 14.71 -3.21 14.15
C TYR A 137 14.68 -2.75 12.67
N LEU A 138 13.72 -3.24 11.90
CA LEU A 138 13.55 -2.82 10.50
C LEU A 138 13.27 -1.33 10.37
N LYS A 139 12.38 -0.79 11.21
CA LYS A 139 12.06 0.66 11.24
C LYS A 139 13.29 1.50 11.58
N ASN A 140 14.07 1.11 12.57
CA ASN A 140 15.28 1.83 12.98
C ASN A 140 16.38 1.84 11.90
N ASN A 141 16.35 0.88 10.99
CA ASN A 141 17.24 0.82 9.83
C ASN A 141 16.59 1.37 8.54
N ASN A 142 15.47 2.09 8.64
CA ASN A 142 14.72 2.66 7.52
C ASN A 142 14.28 1.61 6.48
N ILE A 143 14.10 0.35 6.89
CA ILE A 143 13.61 -0.72 6.03
C ILE A 143 12.08 -0.71 6.05
N ARG A 144 11.49 -0.51 4.89
CA ARG A 144 10.03 -0.62 4.71
C ARG A 144 9.64 -2.08 4.54
N PHE A 145 8.54 -2.46 5.13
CA PHE A 145 8.01 -3.83 5.06
C PHE A 145 6.48 -3.83 5.08
N ARG A 146 5.91 -4.85 4.48
CA ARG A 146 4.50 -5.18 4.62
C ARG A 146 4.33 -6.18 5.76
N GLU A 147 3.48 -5.89 6.72
CA GLU A 147 3.12 -6.82 7.79
C GLU A 147 1.90 -7.65 7.37
N ILE A 148 1.94 -8.95 7.64
CA ILE A 148 0.82 -9.88 7.49
C ILE A 148 0.56 -10.53 8.84
N ASP A 149 -0.63 -10.29 9.40
CA ASP A 149 -1.11 -10.96 10.60
C ASP A 149 -1.64 -12.36 10.24
N VAL A 150 -0.79 -13.36 10.45
CA VAL A 150 -1.12 -14.76 10.11
C VAL A 150 -2.16 -15.38 11.05
N SER A 151 -2.53 -14.72 12.14
CA SER A 151 -3.64 -15.15 12.97
C SER A 151 -5.02 -14.84 12.36
N LYS A 152 -5.04 -13.93 11.37
CA LYS A 152 -6.26 -13.47 10.66
C LYS A 152 -6.32 -13.91 9.20
N ASP A 153 -5.19 -14.35 8.64
CA ASP A 153 -5.06 -14.73 7.23
C ASP A 153 -4.50 -16.15 7.13
N GLN A 154 -5.41 -17.13 7.08
CA GLN A 154 -5.08 -18.56 6.99
C GLN A 154 -4.29 -18.88 5.71
N ASN A 155 -4.63 -18.26 4.58
CA ASN A 155 -3.92 -18.48 3.32
C ASN A 155 -2.47 -18.01 3.41
N ALA A 156 -2.25 -16.86 4.04
CA ALA A 156 -0.90 -16.33 4.26
C ALA A 156 -0.12 -17.20 5.26
N ALA A 157 -0.77 -17.75 6.31
CA ALA A 157 -0.15 -18.69 7.24
C ALA A 157 0.32 -19.96 6.53
N GLU A 158 -0.53 -20.57 5.69
CA GLU A 158 -0.18 -21.76 4.91
C GLU A 158 0.94 -21.49 3.90
N ALA A 159 0.89 -20.35 3.21
CA ALA A 159 1.95 -19.93 2.28
C ALA A 159 3.29 -19.73 2.99
N MET A 160 3.29 -19.13 4.18
CA MET A 160 4.47 -18.96 5.03
C MET A 160 5.06 -20.33 5.42
N VAL A 161 4.23 -21.24 5.93
CA VAL A 161 4.65 -22.59 6.33
C VAL A 161 5.18 -23.38 5.14
N LYS A 162 4.54 -23.30 3.98
CA LYS A 162 5.00 -23.96 2.75
C LYS A 162 6.40 -23.50 2.32
N LYS A 163 6.73 -22.22 2.53
CA LYS A 163 8.04 -21.65 2.19
C LYS A 163 9.13 -21.97 3.22
N SER A 164 8.79 -21.95 4.51
CA SER A 164 9.77 -22.06 5.60
C SER A 164 9.86 -23.45 6.22
N GLY A 165 8.82 -24.27 6.06
CA GLY A 165 8.65 -25.54 6.81
C GLY A 165 8.30 -25.33 8.29
N GLN A 166 8.04 -24.11 8.75
CA GLN A 166 7.82 -23.82 10.18
C GLN A 166 6.59 -22.92 10.40
N GLN A 167 5.89 -23.14 11.52
CA GLN A 167 4.68 -22.40 11.89
C GLN A 167 4.95 -21.17 12.77
N GLY A 168 6.12 -21.11 13.42
CA GLY A 168 6.45 -20.04 14.37
C GLY A 168 6.62 -18.67 13.70
N VAL A 169 6.30 -17.61 14.45
CA VAL A 169 6.53 -16.22 14.05
C VAL A 169 7.51 -15.56 15.05
N PRO A 170 8.25 -14.50 14.67
CA PRO A 170 8.25 -13.84 13.37
C PRO A 170 8.89 -14.66 12.26
N GLN A 171 8.43 -14.46 11.05
CA GLN A 171 9.19 -14.83 9.86
C GLN A 171 9.26 -13.60 8.95
N MET A 172 10.37 -13.42 8.26
CA MET A 172 10.58 -12.33 7.33
C MET A 172 10.93 -12.89 5.96
N GLU A 173 10.24 -12.41 4.94
CA GLU A 173 10.53 -12.72 3.55
C GLU A 173 11.18 -11.51 2.88
N VAL A 174 12.30 -11.71 2.18
CA VAL A 174 12.99 -10.69 1.38
C VAL A 174 13.16 -11.24 -0.03
N ASP A 175 12.51 -10.64 -1.02
CA ASP A 175 12.56 -11.06 -2.43
C ASP A 175 12.28 -12.56 -2.62
N GLY A 176 11.36 -13.14 -1.83
CA GLY A 176 11.00 -14.56 -1.87
C GLY A 176 11.84 -15.48 -0.98
N GLN A 177 12.95 -15.02 -0.41
CA GLN A 177 13.75 -15.79 0.55
C GLN A 177 13.26 -15.55 1.98
N ILE A 178 13.17 -16.62 2.79
CA ILE A 178 12.59 -16.54 4.13
C ILE A 178 13.67 -16.65 5.23
N VAL A 179 13.52 -15.80 6.26
CA VAL A 179 14.26 -15.86 7.53
C VAL A 179 13.27 -16.19 8.63
N VAL A 180 13.52 -17.27 9.37
CA VAL A 180 12.71 -17.66 10.51
C VAL A 180 13.30 -17.07 11.79
N GLY A 181 12.44 -16.45 12.60
CA GLY A 181 12.86 -15.79 13.83
C GLY A 181 13.55 -14.44 13.61
N PHE A 182 14.18 -13.92 14.66
CA PHE A 182 14.96 -12.70 14.60
C PHE A 182 16.47 -13.00 14.51
N ASP A 183 16.90 -13.48 13.33
CA ASP A 183 18.32 -13.68 13.02
C ASP A 183 18.92 -12.38 12.45
N LYS A 184 19.49 -11.55 13.32
CA LYS A 184 20.05 -10.25 12.95
C LYS A 184 21.15 -10.36 11.90
N GLY A 185 21.97 -11.41 11.93
CA GLY A 185 23.05 -11.62 10.96
C GLY A 185 22.52 -11.85 9.55
N LYS A 186 21.57 -12.78 9.39
CA LYS A 186 20.91 -13.05 8.13
C LYS A 186 20.10 -11.86 7.63
N ILE A 187 19.38 -11.18 8.53
CA ILE A 187 18.60 -9.98 8.19
C ILE A 187 19.53 -8.90 7.60
N ASN A 188 20.64 -8.60 8.26
CA ASN A 188 21.60 -7.61 7.80
C ASN A 188 22.19 -7.98 6.44
N GLN A 189 22.57 -9.23 6.25
CA GLN A 189 23.10 -9.72 4.98
C GLN A 189 22.08 -9.57 3.85
N MET A 190 20.83 -9.99 4.09
CA MET A 190 19.77 -9.94 3.07
C MET A 190 19.33 -8.51 2.74
N LEU A 191 19.37 -7.61 3.71
CA LEU A 191 18.92 -6.21 3.56
C LEU A 191 20.08 -5.24 3.32
N GLU A 192 21.33 -5.73 3.30
CA GLU A 192 22.55 -4.92 3.11
C GLU A 192 22.68 -3.81 4.19
N ILE A 193 22.21 -4.11 5.42
CA ILE A 193 22.34 -3.21 6.55
C ILE A 193 23.79 -3.24 7.01
N LYS A 194 24.45 -2.09 6.95
CA LYS A 194 25.82 -1.94 7.48
C LYS A 194 25.77 -2.02 9.00
N ALA A 195 26.64 -2.85 9.58
CA ALA A 195 26.78 -2.98 11.04
C ALA A 195 27.42 -1.73 11.65
#